data_253e0d8e49e80ac5fb862f0bddffb219
#
_entry.id   253e0d8e49e80ac5fb862f0bddffb219
#
_cell.length_a   1.000
_cell.length_b   1.000
_cell.length_c   1.000
_cell.angle_alpha   90.00
_cell.angle_beta   90.00
_cell.angle_gamma   90.00
#
_symmetry.space_group_name_H-M   'P 1'
#
loop_
_entity.id
_entity.type
_entity.pdbx_description
1 polymer ?
#
loop_
_entity_poly.entity_id
_entity_poly.type
_entity_poly.pdbx_seq_one_letter_code
_entity_poly.pdbx_strand_id
1 'polypeptide(L)'
;ADRPDRRCRGNTWFVPYKTIKSRDKQRPHPATFPVKIPKMCLQLHGVEHTGLVLDPFMGIGNTAVACAELGLSCVGFEIEKDYCAQAAQFVQAAIDNAE
;
A
#
# COMPACT_ATOMS: atom_id res chain seq x y z
N ALA A 1 32.88 -6.99 -7.11
CA ALA A 1 32.24 -7.38 -6.64
C ALA A 1 31.06 -7.45 -7.07
N ASP A 2 30.89 -8.16 -7.39
CA ASP A 2 29.86 -8.34 -7.71
C ASP A 2 28.90 -8.45 -6.85
N ARG A 3 28.27 -7.75 -6.63
CA ARG A 3 27.20 -7.63 -5.93
C ARG A 3 26.11 -7.63 -6.84
N PRO A 4 25.85 -8.56 -7.40
CA PRO A 4 24.94 -8.66 -8.36
C PRO A 4 23.73 -8.04 -7.97
N ASP A 5 23.06 -7.72 -8.00
CA ASP A 5 21.79 -7.30 -7.75
C ASP A 5 21.58 -6.53 -6.58
N ARG A 6 22.62 -6.09 -5.91
CA ARG A 6 22.39 -5.37 -4.75
C ARG A 6 22.64 -3.96 -5.00
N ARG A 7 22.05 -3.30 -5.92
CA ARG A 7 22.20 -1.93 -6.07
C ARG A 7 21.21 -1.17 -5.30
N CYS A 8 21.50 0.01 -4.84
CA CYS A 8 20.55 0.90 -4.21
C CYS A 8 19.52 1.30 -5.22
N ARG A 9 18.29 1.42 -4.78
CA ARG A 9 17.22 1.87 -5.63
C ARG A 9 17.42 3.35 -5.94
N GLY A 10 17.23 3.75 -7.16
CA GLY A 10 17.29 5.16 -7.52
C GLY A 10 16.09 5.91 -7.03
N ASN A 11 16.03 7.19 -7.32
CA ASN A 11 14.93 8.02 -6.90
C ASN A 11 13.79 8.06 -7.92
N THR A 12 13.88 7.27 -8.97
CA THR A 12 12.79 7.13 -9.95
C THR A 12 12.36 5.68 -9.96
N TRP A 13 11.10 5.45 -9.66
CA TRP A 13 10.57 4.10 -9.58
C TRP A 13 9.54 3.93 -10.68
N PHE A 14 9.66 2.83 -11.42
CA PHE A 14 8.67 2.49 -12.43
C PHE A 14 7.73 1.45 -11.84
N VAL A 15 6.49 1.83 -11.62
CA VAL A 15 5.51 0.96 -10.98
C VAL A 15 4.29 0.85 -11.88
N PRO A 16 4.19 -0.22 -12.66
CA PRO A 16 3.02 -0.37 -13.51
C PRO A 16 1.79 -0.75 -12.68
N TYR A 17 0.65 -0.30 -13.11
CA TYR A 17 -0.58 -0.65 -12.45
C TYR A 17 -1.71 -0.57 -13.47
N LYS A 18 -2.83 -1.18 -13.11
CA LYS A 18 -3.94 -1.23 -14.02
C LYS A 18 -4.58 0.12 -14.21
N THR A 19 -4.88 0.45 -15.45
CA THR A 19 -5.58 1.66 -15.78
C THR A 19 -7.07 1.40 -15.73
N ILE A 20 -7.82 2.29 -15.12
CA ILE A 20 -9.26 2.18 -15.10
C ILE A 20 -9.80 2.74 -16.39
N LYS A 21 -10.48 1.90 -17.15
CA LYS A 21 -10.96 2.30 -18.47
C LYS A 21 -12.40 2.75 -18.47
N SER A 22 -13.16 2.41 -17.47
CA SER A 22 -14.57 2.75 -17.43
C SER A 22 -14.85 3.53 -16.17
N ARG A 23 -15.63 4.61 -16.30
CA ARG A 23 -15.97 5.37 -15.13
C ARG A 23 -16.76 4.55 -14.16
N ASP A 24 -17.56 3.65 -14.64
CA ASP A 24 -18.39 2.83 -13.76
C ASP A 24 -17.55 1.92 -12.89
N LYS A 25 -16.34 1.63 -13.32
CA LYS A 25 -15.46 0.78 -12.54
C LYS A 25 -14.43 1.58 -11.78
N GLN A 26 -14.56 2.90 -11.80
CA GLN A 26 -13.62 3.70 -11.10
C GLN A 26 -13.79 3.52 -9.62
N ARG A 27 -12.71 3.52 -8.90
CA ARG A 27 -12.79 3.48 -7.46
C ARG A 27 -13.37 4.77 -6.97
N PRO A 28 -14.05 4.72 -5.83
CA PRO A 28 -14.64 5.95 -5.30
C PRO A 28 -13.60 7.01 -4.97
N HIS A 29 -12.38 6.61 -4.69
CA HIS A 29 -11.33 7.57 -4.41
C HIS A 29 -10.55 7.80 -5.70
N PRO A 30 -10.64 9.00 -6.28
CA PRO A 30 -10.04 9.23 -7.60
C PRO A 30 -8.52 9.30 -7.60
N ALA A 31 -7.91 9.59 -6.48
CA ALA A 31 -6.45 9.78 -6.43
C ALA A 31 -5.81 8.69 -5.60
N THR A 32 -5.81 7.48 -6.12
CA THR A 32 -5.19 6.37 -5.40
C THR A 32 -3.87 5.99 -6.07
N PHE A 33 -2.99 5.41 -5.29
CA PHE A 33 -1.75 4.87 -5.81
C PHE A 33 -1.75 3.36 -5.61
N PRO A 34 -0.97 2.62 -6.40
CA PRO A 34 -0.93 1.16 -6.23
C PRO A 34 -0.30 0.76 -4.90
N VAL A 35 -0.72 -0.38 -4.39
CA VAL A 35 -0.20 -0.92 -3.14
C VAL A 35 1.31 -1.07 -3.18
N LYS A 36 1.86 -1.30 -4.35
CA LYS A 36 3.30 -1.51 -4.49
C LYS A 36 4.11 -0.30 -4.05
N ILE A 37 3.58 0.92 -4.19
CA ILE A 37 4.33 2.12 -3.81
C ILE A 37 4.61 2.16 -2.31
N PRO A 38 3.60 2.10 -1.43
CA PRO A 38 3.90 2.07 -0.01
C PRO A 38 4.68 0.83 0.39
N LYS A 39 4.45 -0.30 -0.30
CA LYS A 39 5.18 -1.51 0.00
C LYS A 39 6.67 -1.33 -0.28
N MET A 40 7.03 -0.70 -1.40
CA MET A 40 8.43 -0.42 -1.71
C MET A 40 9.04 0.53 -0.70
N CYS A 41 8.28 1.54 -0.25
CA CYS A 41 8.79 2.45 0.77
C CYS A 41 9.11 1.71 2.06
N LEU A 42 8.22 0.82 2.49
CA LEU A 42 8.41 0.07 3.72
C LEU A 42 9.59 -0.89 3.60
N GLN A 43 9.73 -1.52 2.44
CA GLN A 43 10.86 -2.42 2.22
C GLN A 43 12.18 -1.68 2.18
N LEU A 44 12.18 -0.47 1.63
CA LEU A 44 13.38 0.33 1.59
C LEU A 44 13.81 0.76 2.99
N HIS A 45 12.85 1.11 3.83
CA HIS A 45 13.12 1.46 5.21
C HIS A 45 13.60 0.25 6.01
N GLY A 46 13.08 -0.91 5.68
CA GLY A 46 13.43 -2.12 6.40
C GLY A 46 12.26 -2.61 7.24
N VAL A 47 11.63 -3.69 6.81
CA VAL A 47 10.45 -4.21 7.51
C VAL A 47 10.80 -4.58 8.94
N GLU A 48 11.99 -5.13 9.15
CA GLU A 48 12.39 -5.56 10.48
C GLU A 48 12.64 -4.39 11.43
N HIS A 49 12.76 -3.18 10.91
CA HIS A 49 12.94 -2.00 11.73
C HIS A 49 11.66 -1.19 11.90
N THR A 50 10.54 -1.72 11.40
CA THR A 50 9.29 -0.98 11.42
C THR A 50 8.39 -1.54 12.50
N GLY A 51 8.00 -0.71 13.44
CA GLY A 51 7.10 -1.14 14.49
C GLY A 51 5.65 -0.88 14.17
N LEU A 52 5.34 0.34 13.79
CA LEU A 52 3.98 0.73 13.51
C LEU A 52 3.99 1.74 12.37
N VAL A 53 3.09 1.59 11.44
CA VAL A 53 2.97 2.50 10.31
C VAL A 53 1.75 3.39 10.54
N LEU A 54 1.92 4.68 10.32
CA LEU A 54 0.85 5.63 10.48
C LEU A 54 0.55 6.27 9.14
N ASP A 55 -0.69 6.26 8.74
CA ASP A 55 -1.12 6.91 7.50
C ASP A 55 -2.25 7.89 7.83
N PRO A 56 -1.96 9.18 7.89
CA PRO A 56 -2.97 10.16 8.27
C PRO A 56 -4.03 10.43 7.21
N PHE A 57 -3.80 9.99 5.98
CA PHE A 57 -4.75 10.19 4.90
C PHE A 57 -4.94 8.86 4.17
N MET A 58 -5.58 7.93 4.86
CA MET A 58 -5.58 6.54 4.43
C MET A 58 -6.33 6.27 3.13
N GLY A 59 -7.37 7.02 2.86
CA GLY A 59 -8.20 6.77 1.68
C GLY A 59 -8.79 5.38 1.72
N ILE A 60 -8.66 4.63 0.64
CA ILE A 60 -9.19 3.27 0.59
C ILE A 60 -8.21 2.24 1.11
N GLY A 61 -7.13 2.68 1.73
CA GLY A 61 -6.30 1.79 2.53
C GLY A 61 -5.18 1.05 1.83
N ASN A 62 -4.65 1.57 0.74
CA ASN A 62 -3.57 0.87 0.05
C ASN A 62 -2.32 0.74 0.91
N THR A 63 -2.02 1.73 1.74
CA THR A 63 -0.90 1.61 2.68
C THR A 63 -1.17 0.51 3.69
N ALA A 64 -2.40 0.42 4.20
CA ALA A 64 -2.75 -0.61 5.17
C ALA A 64 -2.69 -2.00 4.53
N VAL A 65 -3.08 -2.11 3.26
CA VAL A 65 -2.97 -3.37 2.54
C VAL A 65 -1.50 -3.77 2.40
N ALA A 66 -0.63 -2.81 2.08
CA ALA A 66 0.81 -3.10 2.00
C ALA A 66 1.34 -3.59 3.34
N CYS A 67 0.90 -2.98 4.44
CA CYS A 67 1.29 -3.40 5.77
C CYS A 67 0.82 -4.82 6.06
N ALA A 68 -0.42 -5.13 5.68
CA ALA A 68 -0.95 -6.48 5.89
C ALA A 68 -0.13 -7.51 5.12
N GLU A 69 0.26 -7.18 3.89
CA GLU A 69 1.07 -8.09 3.09
C GLU A 69 2.46 -8.30 3.67
N LEU A 70 2.98 -7.31 4.36
CA LEU A 70 4.32 -7.39 4.96
C LEU A 70 4.28 -7.83 6.42
N GLY A 71 3.10 -8.06 6.97
CA GLY A 71 2.98 -8.45 8.37
C GLY A 71 3.22 -7.32 9.36
N LEU A 72 2.94 -6.10 8.97
CA LEU A 72 3.15 -4.93 9.81
C LEU A 72 1.84 -4.39 10.34
N SER A 73 1.91 -3.75 11.50
CA SER A 73 0.76 -3.06 12.07
C SER A 73 0.63 -1.67 11.48
N CYS A 74 -0.60 -1.24 11.27
CA CYS A 74 -0.86 0.06 10.67
C CYS A 74 -2.03 0.74 11.35
N VAL A 75 -1.93 2.04 11.53
CA VAL A 75 -3.04 2.87 11.97
C VAL A 75 -3.29 3.89 10.89
N GLY A 76 -4.50 3.96 10.39
CA GLY A 76 -4.86 4.90 9.35
C GLY A 76 -5.99 5.79 9.78
N PHE A 77 -6.02 6.99 9.25
CA PHE A 77 -7.09 7.95 9.51
C PHE A 77 -7.71 8.34 8.19
N GLU A 78 -9.01 8.38 8.17
CA GLU A 78 -9.74 8.77 6.96
C GLU A 78 -11.04 9.41 7.39
N ILE A 79 -11.31 10.60 6.88
CA ILE A 79 -12.49 11.34 7.26
C ILE A 79 -13.74 10.84 6.53
N GLU A 80 -13.56 10.22 5.37
CA GLU A 80 -14.69 9.77 4.58
C GLU A 80 -15.10 8.37 5.02
N LYS A 81 -16.30 8.25 5.52
CA LYS A 81 -16.80 7.01 6.10
C LYS A 81 -16.79 5.85 5.09
N ASP A 82 -17.20 6.12 3.85
CA ASP A 82 -17.24 5.08 2.84
C ASP A 82 -15.87 4.57 2.49
N TYR A 83 -14.88 5.44 2.47
CA TYR A 83 -13.51 5.03 2.20
C TYR A 83 -12.97 4.17 3.34
N CYS A 84 -13.33 4.52 4.57
CA CYS A 84 -12.93 3.71 5.73
C CYS A 84 -13.50 2.29 5.62
N ALA A 85 -14.74 2.17 5.22
CA ALA A 85 -15.38 0.87 5.07
C ALA A 85 -14.70 0.04 3.99
N GLN A 86 -14.36 0.67 2.88
CA GLN A 86 -13.66 -0.02 1.81
C GLN A 86 -12.26 -0.43 2.22
N ALA A 87 -11.58 0.43 2.97
CA ALA A 87 -10.25 0.10 3.45
C ALA A 87 -10.30 -1.14 4.33
N ALA A 88 -11.29 -1.23 5.21
CA ALA A 88 -11.42 -2.39 6.07
C ALA A 88 -11.61 -3.67 5.25
N GLN A 89 -12.39 -3.61 4.19
CA GLN A 89 -12.61 -4.77 3.33
C GLN A 89 -11.33 -5.19 2.61
N PHE A 90 -10.61 -4.23 2.06
CA PHE A 90 -9.38 -4.53 1.32
C PHE A 90 -8.32 -5.10 2.24
N VAL A 91 -8.20 -4.54 3.45
CA VAL A 91 -7.22 -5.01 4.40
C VAL A 91 -7.56 -6.42 4.88
N GLN A 92 -8.83 -6.68 5.14
CA GLN A 92 -9.25 -8.00 5.57
C GLN A 92 -8.96 -9.04 4.50
N ALA A 93 -9.22 -8.70 3.23
CA ALA A 93 -8.92 -9.60 2.13
C ALA A 93 -7.42 -9.89 2.04
N ALA A 94 -6.59 -8.87 2.27
CA ALA A 94 -5.14 -9.07 2.23
C ALA A 94 -4.67 -9.97 3.36
N ILE A 95 -5.26 -9.81 4.54
CA ILE A 95 -4.92 -10.66 5.67
C ILE A 95 -5.33 -12.10 5.39
N ASP A 96 -6.53 -12.29 4.86
CA ASP A 96 -7.03 -13.63 4.56
C ASP A 96 -6.16 -14.32 3.51
N ASN A 97 -5.71 -13.58 2.52
CA ASN A 97 -4.87 -14.15 1.48
C ASN A 97 -3.48 -14.49 1.98
N ALA A 98 -3.02 -13.82 3.01
CA ALA A 98 -1.68 -14.07 3.54
C ALA A 98 -1.62 -15.36 4.36
N GLU A 99 -2.77 -15.83 4.80
CA GLU A 99 -2.81 -17.08 5.52
C GLU A 99 -2.99 -18.22 4.56
#